data_e4bfcbb08883bb2e681ee90b41d0afa5
#
_entry.id   e4bfcbb08883bb2e681ee90b41d0afa5
#
_cell.length_a   1.000
_cell.length_b   1.000
_cell.length_c   1.000
_cell.angle_alpha   90.00
_cell.angle_beta   90.00
_cell.angle_gamma   90.00
#
_symmetry.space_group_name_H-M   'P 1'
#
loop_
_entity.id
_entity.type
_entity.pdbx_description
1 polymer ?
#
loop_
_entity_poly.entity_id
_entity_poly.type
_entity_poly.pdbx_seq_one_letter_code
_entity_poly.pdbx_strand_id
1 'polypeptide(L)'
;EIGVRLVGSEMCIRDSGTFAETCENTDNTCMIATGDRDSLQLVSPKTTVRLATTKFGQSAVTLCDEAYIKETYGVEPKQLIDIKAIQGDTSDNIPGVAGIGEKGAGELIRKFGSLQYIYDNLDELDIKPGMRTKLINSKDNAFLSYDLGTIRRNAPIDTELAHYIPGEGDPAAAAQIMTRLELFKLMERLHLSLIHI
;
A
#
# COMPACT_ATOMS: atom_id res chain seq x y z
N GLU A 1 -10.62 18.90 7.00
CA GLU A 1 -10.01 17.77 6.26
C GLU A 1 -9.54 18.29 4.91
N ILE A 2 -8.24 18.27 4.66
CA ILE A 2 -7.66 18.59 3.36
C ILE A 2 -7.60 17.27 2.59
N GLY A 3 -8.47 17.09 1.59
CA GLY A 3 -8.45 15.94 0.72
C GLY A 3 -7.43 16.15 -0.41
N VAL A 4 -6.23 15.62 -0.29
CA VAL A 4 -5.30 15.56 -1.43
C VAL A 4 -5.81 14.52 -2.42
N ARG A 5 -6.20 14.98 -3.60
CA ARG A 5 -6.67 14.14 -4.70
C ARG A 5 -5.65 14.18 -5.82
N LEU A 6 -4.74 13.23 -5.80
CA LEU A 6 -3.87 13.00 -6.95
C LEU A 6 -4.68 12.26 -8.03
N VAL A 7 -5.08 12.97 -9.07
CA VAL A 7 -5.73 12.41 -10.25
C VAL A 7 -4.86 12.73 -11.45
N GLY A 8 -4.12 11.74 -11.89
CA GLY A 8 -3.29 11.83 -13.09
C GLY A 8 -2.92 10.43 -13.59
N SER A 9 -2.40 10.35 -14.80
CA SER A 9 -2.01 9.09 -15.46
C SER A 9 -0.85 8.36 -14.79
N GLU A 10 -0.26 8.92 -13.75
CA GLU A 10 0.87 8.36 -13.00
C GLU A 10 0.66 8.58 -11.49
N MET A 11 -0.39 7.96 -10.96
CA MET A 11 -0.49 7.84 -9.51
C MET A 11 0.58 6.85 -9.04
N CYS A 12 1.77 7.36 -8.83
CA CYS A 12 2.88 6.56 -8.35
C CYS A 12 2.66 6.24 -6.87
N ILE A 13 2.79 4.98 -6.49
CA ILE A 13 2.72 4.55 -5.10
C ILE A 13 3.75 5.31 -4.22
N ARG A 14 4.85 5.79 -4.85
CA ARG A 14 5.85 6.65 -4.19
C ARG A 14 5.31 8.01 -3.81
N ASP A 15 4.37 8.58 -4.61
CA ASP A 15 3.74 9.86 -4.30
C ASP A 15 2.89 9.71 -3.04
N SER A 16 2.11 8.63 -2.94
CA SER A 16 1.36 8.28 -1.74
C SER A 16 2.29 8.09 -0.53
N GLY A 17 3.43 7.43 -0.71
CA GLY A 17 4.45 7.28 0.33
C GLY A 17 5.05 8.61 0.77
N THR A 18 5.29 9.54 -0.16
CA THR A 18 5.83 10.86 0.12
C THR A 18 4.82 11.74 0.88
N PHE A 19 3.53 11.70 0.50
CA PHE A 19 2.50 12.39 1.28
C PHE A 19 2.28 11.78 2.67
N ALA A 20 2.35 10.45 2.80
CA ALA A 20 2.31 9.80 4.11
C ALA A 20 3.45 10.30 5.01
N GLU A 21 4.68 10.39 4.49
CA GLU A 21 5.84 10.94 5.21
C GLU A 21 5.64 12.42 5.57
N THR A 22 5.08 13.22 4.66
CA THR A 22 4.76 14.63 4.94
C THR A 22 3.77 14.76 6.10
N CYS A 23 2.72 13.92 6.12
CA CYS A 23 1.75 13.92 7.22
C CYS A 23 2.36 13.44 8.54
N GLU A 24 3.30 12.49 8.52
CA GLU A 24 4.01 12.05 9.73
C GLU A 24 4.84 13.18 10.36
N ASN A 25 5.44 14.04 9.52
CA ASN A 25 6.26 15.16 9.94
C ASN A 25 5.46 16.44 10.26
N THR A 26 4.14 16.41 10.12
CA THR A 26 3.22 17.53 10.40
C THR A 26 2.08 17.06 11.32
N ASP A 27 1.16 17.96 11.68
CA ASP A 27 -0.04 17.62 12.46
C ASP A 27 -1.20 17.07 11.60
N ASN A 28 -0.91 16.68 10.36
CA ASN A 28 -1.90 16.14 9.44
C ASN A 28 -2.00 14.61 9.55
N THR A 29 -3.15 14.08 9.13
CA THR A 29 -3.38 12.65 8.94
C THR A 29 -3.51 12.33 7.46
N CYS A 30 -3.11 11.13 7.07
CA CYS A 30 -3.15 10.65 5.70
C CYS A 30 -4.15 9.50 5.56
N MET A 31 -5.02 9.56 4.54
CA MET A 31 -5.85 8.43 4.15
C MET A 31 -5.56 8.06 2.70
N ILE A 32 -4.95 6.90 2.49
CA ILE A 32 -4.61 6.39 1.16
C ILE A 32 -5.74 5.48 0.66
N ALA A 33 -6.46 5.92 -0.38
CA ALA A 33 -7.49 5.10 -1.02
C ALA A 33 -6.90 4.40 -2.25
N THR A 34 -6.77 3.08 -2.19
CA THR A 34 -6.09 2.29 -3.22
C THR A 34 -6.64 0.86 -3.29
N GLY A 35 -6.39 0.18 -4.42
CA GLY A 35 -6.56 -1.28 -4.55
C GLY A 35 -5.26 -2.05 -4.33
N ASP A 36 -4.14 -1.36 -4.18
CA ASP A 36 -2.81 -1.93 -4.06
C ASP A 36 -2.46 -2.21 -2.59
N ARG A 37 -2.22 -3.50 -2.30
CA ARG A 37 -1.87 -3.96 -0.95
C ARG A 37 -0.48 -3.54 -0.49
N ASP A 38 0.41 -3.17 -1.40
CA ASP A 38 1.73 -2.72 -1.03
C ASP A 38 1.69 -1.43 -0.22
N SER A 39 0.65 -0.63 -0.41
CA SER A 39 0.39 0.56 0.40
C SER A 39 0.20 0.27 1.89
N LEU A 40 -0.09 -0.98 2.29
CA LEU A 40 -0.25 -1.36 3.69
C LEU A 40 1.03 -1.15 4.51
N GLN A 41 2.21 -1.18 3.88
CA GLN A 41 3.48 -0.85 4.53
C GLN A 41 3.59 0.63 4.96
N LEU A 42 2.71 1.51 4.45
CA LEU A 42 2.67 2.93 4.77
C LEU A 42 1.80 3.23 6.00
N VAL A 43 1.07 2.24 6.50
CA VAL A 43 0.21 2.40 7.68
C VAL A 43 1.05 2.81 8.88
N SER A 44 0.53 3.78 9.63
CA SER A 44 1.16 4.34 10.84
C SER A 44 0.08 4.98 11.73
N PRO A 45 0.43 5.52 12.91
CA PRO A 45 -0.53 6.25 13.74
C PRO A 45 -1.21 7.44 13.03
N LYS A 46 -0.58 8.01 12.00
CA LYS A 46 -1.11 9.13 11.21
C LYS A 46 -1.61 8.71 9.81
N THR A 47 -1.29 7.50 9.35
CA THR A 47 -1.63 7.03 8.00
C THR A 47 -2.52 5.79 8.05
N THR A 48 -3.71 5.88 7.46
CA THR A 48 -4.65 4.76 7.29
C THR A 48 -4.82 4.43 5.81
N VAL A 49 -4.85 3.15 5.45
CA VAL A 49 -5.13 2.71 4.09
C VAL A 49 -6.58 2.27 3.95
N ARG A 50 -7.28 2.87 3.01
CA ARG A 50 -8.63 2.46 2.58
C ARG A 50 -8.51 1.54 1.37
N LEU A 51 -8.42 0.24 1.64
CA LEU A 51 -8.16 -0.77 0.64
C LEU A 51 -9.45 -1.19 -0.07
N ALA A 52 -9.53 -0.94 -1.37
CA ALA A 52 -10.60 -1.40 -2.22
C ALA A 52 -10.29 -2.80 -2.77
N THR A 53 -11.22 -3.73 -2.60
CA THR A 53 -11.11 -5.09 -3.14
C THR A 53 -12.37 -5.46 -3.90
N THR A 54 -12.23 -6.28 -4.93
CA THR A 54 -13.38 -6.84 -5.65
C THR A 54 -13.34 -8.36 -5.50
N LYS A 55 -14.38 -8.92 -4.87
CA LYS A 55 -14.54 -10.38 -4.76
C LYS A 55 -15.90 -10.77 -5.34
N PHE A 56 -15.90 -11.71 -6.29
CA PHE A 56 -17.13 -12.21 -6.92
C PHE A 56 -18.03 -11.10 -7.51
N GLY A 57 -17.41 -10.05 -8.11
CA GLY A 57 -18.14 -8.92 -8.67
C GLY A 57 -18.68 -7.91 -7.66
N GLN A 58 -18.47 -8.14 -6.36
CA GLN A 58 -18.83 -7.19 -5.30
C GLN A 58 -17.60 -6.40 -4.85
N SER A 59 -17.74 -5.08 -4.84
CA SER A 59 -16.71 -4.20 -4.30
C SER A 59 -16.85 -4.08 -2.79
N ALA A 60 -15.76 -4.28 -2.08
CA ALA A 60 -15.65 -4.07 -0.65
C ALA A 60 -14.52 -3.09 -0.36
N VAL A 61 -14.67 -2.34 0.73
CA VAL A 61 -13.65 -1.41 1.20
C VAL A 61 -13.32 -1.75 2.65
N THR A 62 -12.04 -1.95 2.92
CA THR A 62 -11.53 -2.23 4.26
C THR A 62 -10.66 -1.06 4.72
N LEU A 63 -10.88 -0.57 5.93
CA LEU A 63 -9.97 0.37 6.58
C LEU A 63 -8.86 -0.42 7.27
N CYS A 64 -7.63 -0.15 6.87
CA CYS A 64 -6.45 -0.84 7.36
C CYS A 64 -5.62 0.17 8.16
N ASP A 65 -5.65 0.05 9.46
CA ASP A 65 -4.80 0.72 10.44
C ASP A 65 -3.79 -0.27 11.03
N GLU A 66 -2.98 0.17 12.00
CA GLU A 66 -2.01 -0.71 12.66
C GLU A 66 -2.65 -1.91 13.35
N ALA A 67 -3.83 -1.72 13.96
CA ALA A 67 -4.56 -2.79 14.63
C ALA A 67 -5.00 -3.86 13.61
N TYR A 68 -5.53 -3.44 12.47
CA TYR A 68 -5.88 -4.33 11.37
C TYR A 68 -4.67 -5.14 10.87
N ILE A 69 -3.52 -4.49 10.67
CA ILE A 69 -2.31 -5.18 10.20
C ILE A 69 -1.87 -6.23 11.25
N LYS A 70 -1.86 -5.84 12.50
CA LYS A 70 -1.47 -6.73 13.60
C LYS A 70 -2.40 -7.92 13.76
N GLU A 71 -3.71 -7.71 13.64
CA GLU A 71 -4.71 -8.78 13.71
C GLU A 71 -4.63 -9.72 12.49
N THR A 72 -4.48 -9.15 11.29
CA THR A 72 -4.53 -9.92 10.04
C THR A 72 -3.23 -10.66 9.74
N TYR A 73 -2.08 -10.01 9.95
CA TYR A 73 -0.76 -10.51 9.57
C TYR A 73 0.10 -10.93 10.76
N GLY A 74 -0.23 -10.46 11.97
CA GLY A 74 0.53 -10.72 13.19
C GLY A 74 1.88 -10.01 13.26
N VAL A 75 2.03 -8.90 12.53
CA VAL A 75 3.26 -8.11 12.40
C VAL A 75 2.94 -6.61 12.43
N GLU A 76 3.96 -5.78 12.59
CA GLU A 76 3.83 -4.33 12.42
C GLU A 76 3.83 -3.95 10.91
N PRO A 77 3.23 -2.81 10.51
CA PRO A 77 3.12 -2.42 9.10
C PRO A 77 4.43 -2.46 8.32
N LYS A 78 5.53 -1.97 8.90
CA LYS A 78 6.86 -1.96 8.27
C LYS A 78 7.39 -3.36 7.98
N GLN A 79 6.99 -4.37 8.76
CA GLN A 79 7.42 -5.75 8.59
C GLN A 79 6.75 -6.47 7.40
N LEU A 80 5.72 -5.86 6.80
CA LEU A 80 5.13 -6.37 5.57
C LEU A 80 6.13 -6.37 4.41
N ILE A 81 7.09 -5.43 4.41
CA ILE A 81 8.19 -5.40 3.44
C ILE A 81 9.07 -6.64 3.60
N ASP A 82 9.40 -6.99 4.85
CA ASP A 82 10.22 -8.16 5.16
C ASP A 82 9.53 -9.47 4.72
N ILE A 83 8.22 -9.56 4.92
CA ILE A 83 7.42 -10.69 4.44
C ILE A 83 7.47 -10.74 2.91
N LYS A 84 7.23 -9.62 2.21
CA LYS A 84 7.28 -9.55 0.74
C LYS A 84 8.66 -9.88 0.21
N ALA A 85 9.73 -9.47 0.88
CA ALA A 85 11.11 -9.77 0.52
C ALA A 85 11.42 -11.27 0.55
N ILE A 86 10.81 -12.03 1.46
CA ILE A 86 11.02 -13.47 1.57
C ILE A 86 10.07 -14.22 0.62
N GLN A 87 8.78 -13.90 0.59
CA GLN A 87 7.81 -14.64 -0.24
C GLN A 87 7.95 -14.34 -1.73
N GLY A 88 8.46 -13.15 -2.10
CA GLY A 88 8.43 -12.63 -3.46
C GLY A 88 7.05 -12.15 -3.89
N ASP A 89 6.98 -11.66 -5.12
CA ASP A 89 5.72 -11.28 -5.77
C ASP A 89 5.83 -11.54 -7.28
N THR A 90 5.08 -12.51 -7.76
CA THR A 90 5.11 -12.89 -9.18
C THR A 90 4.44 -11.85 -10.08
N SER A 91 3.50 -11.05 -9.56
CA SER A 91 2.84 -9.99 -10.33
C SER A 91 3.80 -8.85 -10.66
N ASP A 92 4.70 -8.55 -9.73
CA ASP A 92 5.69 -7.48 -9.84
C ASP A 92 7.09 -8.00 -10.25
N ASN A 93 7.17 -9.30 -10.55
CA ASN A 93 8.44 -9.98 -10.89
C ASN A 93 9.50 -9.86 -9.78
N ILE A 94 9.07 -9.88 -8.54
CA ILE A 94 9.94 -9.84 -7.35
C ILE A 94 10.30 -11.28 -6.96
N PRO A 95 11.58 -11.69 -6.98
CA PRO A 95 11.98 -13.10 -6.90
C PRO A 95 11.74 -13.76 -5.54
N GLY A 96 11.95 -13.04 -4.44
CA GLY A 96 11.87 -13.60 -3.10
C GLY A 96 12.91 -14.70 -2.81
N VAL A 97 12.61 -15.52 -1.80
CA VAL A 97 13.38 -16.72 -1.44
C VAL A 97 12.72 -17.95 -2.07
N ALA A 98 13.41 -18.60 -2.97
CA ALA A 98 12.87 -19.74 -3.72
C ALA A 98 12.32 -20.85 -2.78
N GLY A 99 11.05 -21.17 -2.95
CA GLY A 99 10.35 -22.22 -2.19
C GLY A 99 9.92 -21.82 -0.78
N ILE A 100 9.91 -20.51 -0.44
CA ILE A 100 9.27 -19.97 0.76
C ILE A 100 8.12 -19.07 0.31
N GLY A 101 6.89 -19.48 0.54
CA GLY A 101 5.69 -18.68 0.23
C GLY A 101 5.23 -17.87 1.45
N GLU A 102 4.08 -17.19 1.29
CA GLU A 102 3.48 -16.27 2.26
C GLU A 102 3.45 -16.80 3.69
N LYS A 103 2.99 -18.04 3.88
CA LYS A 103 2.88 -18.65 5.21
C LYS A 103 4.25 -18.78 5.89
N GLY A 104 5.25 -19.30 5.16
CA GLY A 104 6.61 -19.48 5.70
C GLY A 104 7.31 -18.15 5.96
N ALA A 105 7.13 -17.17 5.06
CA ALA A 105 7.66 -15.82 5.23
C ALA A 105 7.04 -15.14 6.46
N GLY A 106 5.72 -15.20 6.60
CA GLY A 106 5.02 -14.65 7.76
C GLY A 106 5.44 -15.30 9.09
N GLU A 107 5.64 -16.63 9.12
CA GLU A 107 6.13 -17.34 10.31
C GLU A 107 7.53 -16.88 10.70
N LEU A 108 8.44 -16.72 9.72
CA LEU A 108 9.80 -16.23 9.95
C LEU A 108 9.80 -14.82 10.52
N ILE A 109 9.05 -13.90 9.93
CA ILE A 109 9.04 -12.51 10.39
C ILE A 109 8.35 -12.34 11.74
N ARG A 110 7.26 -13.06 12.00
CA ARG A 110 6.64 -13.07 13.34
C ARG A 110 7.57 -13.60 14.42
N LYS A 111 8.41 -14.59 14.11
CA LYS A 111 9.32 -15.21 15.08
C LYS A 111 10.60 -14.38 15.28
N PHE A 112 11.15 -13.82 14.23
CA PHE A 112 12.49 -13.22 14.23
C PHE A 112 12.51 -11.70 13.97
N GLY A 113 11.40 -11.10 13.60
CA GLY A 113 11.22 -9.66 13.50
C GLY A 113 11.55 -9.06 12.14
N SER A 114 12.72 -9.31 11.55
CA SER A 114 13.12 -8.69 10.29
C SER A 114 13.98 -9.59 9.41
N LEU A 115 14.00 -9.30 8.12
CA LEU A 115 14.88 -9.94 7.13
C LEU A 115 16.35 -9.79 7.55
N GLN A 116 16.74 -8.59 7.93
CA GLN A 116 18.12 -8.30 8.34
C GLN A 116 18.53 -9.17 9.53
N TYR A 117 17.71 -9.22 10.59
CA TYR A 117 17.99 -10.05 11.77
C TYR A 117 18.12 -11.54 11.41
N ILE A 118 17.26 -12.03 10.51
CA ILE A 118 17.32 -13.43 10.06
C ILE A 118 18.68 -13.73 9.41
N TYR A 119 19.17 -12.87 8.53
CA TYR A 119 20.44 -13.12 7.84
C TYR A 119 21.67 -12.86 8.69
N ASP A 120 21.60 -11.95 9.65
CA ASP A 120 22.70 -11.66 10.57
C ASP A 120 22.93 -12.80 11.59
N ASN A 121 21.85 -13.53 11.92
CA ASN A 121 21.90 -14.60 12.93
C ASN A 121 21.59 -15.99 12.33
N LEU A 122 21.65 -16.15 11.01
CA LEU A 122 21.10 -17.28 10.30
C LEU A 122 21.59 -18.64 10.83
N ASP A 123 22.85 -18.72 11.28
CA ASP A 123 23.45 -19.95 11.80
C ASP A 123 22.94 -20.35 13.19
N GLU A 124 22.48 -19.37 13.98
CA GLU A 124 22.02 -19.57 15.35
C GLU A 124 20.49 -19.75 15.45
N LEU A 125 19.74 -19.39 14.39
CA LEU A 125 18.28 -19.46 14.42
C LEU A 125 17.78 -20.90 14.54
N ASP A 126 16.79 -21.10 15.39
CA ASP A 126 16.03 -22.34 15.49
C ASP A 126 15.04 -22.48 14.33
N ILE A 127 15.53 -22.90 13.17
CA ILE A 127 14.79 -23.17 11.94
C ILE A 127 15.20 -24.50 11.32
N LYS A 128 14.29 -25.09 10.54
CA LYS A 128 14.53 -26.36 9.86
C LYS A 128 15.73 -26.24 8.90
N PRO A 129 16.62 -27.29 8.81
CA PRO A 129 17.78 -27.25 7.91
C PRO A 129 17.43 -26.89 6.47
N GLY A 130 16.34 -27.45 5.92
CA GLY A 130 15.89 -27.13 4.56
C GLY A 130 15.45 -25.67 4.37
N MET A 131 14.90 -25.02 5.42
CA MET A 131 14.58 -23.60 5.41
C MET A 131 15.86 -22.76 5.39
N ARG A 132 16.83 -23.11 6.23
CA ARG A 132 18.14 -22.45 6.29
C ARG A 132 18.85 -22.50 4.93
N THR A 133 18.87 -23.67 4.28
CA THR A 133 19.48 -23.83 2.95
C THR A 133 18.82 -22.92 1.91
N LYS A 134 17.49 -22.81 1.92
CA LYS A 134 16.76 -21.91 1.01
C LYS A 134 17.13 -20.44 1.23
N LEU A 135 17.20 -20.01 2.48
CA LEU A 135 17.59 -18.65 2.83
C LEU A 135 19.03 -18.37 2.36
N ILE A 136 19.98 -19.26 2.65
CA ILE A 136 21.38 -19.12 2.20
C ILE A 136 21.46 -18.96 0.68
N ASN A 137 20.80 -19.84 -0.07
CA ASN A 137 20.89 -19.88 -1.53
C ASN A 137 20.20 -18.69 -2.21
N SER A 138 19.33 -17.97 -1.52
CA SER A 138 18.53 -16.87 -2.08
C SER A 138 18.80 -15.53 -1.39
N LYS A 139 19.93 -15.40 -0.68
CA LYS A 139 20.24 -14.18 0.09
C LYS A 139 20.15 -12.90 -0.78
N ASP A 140 20.83 -12.90 -1.92
CA ASP A 140 20.87 -11.73 -2.80
C ASP A 140 19.47 -11.40 -3.35
N ASN A 141 18.68 -12.42 -3.71
CA ASN A 141 17.31 -12.26 -4.17
C ASN A 141 16.41 -11.70 -3.07
N ALA A 142 16.58 -12.11 -1.82
CA ALA A 142 15.81 -11.60 -0.69
C ALA A 142 16.06 -10.10 -0.45
N PHE A 143 17.33 -9.68 -0.45
CA PHE A 143 17.66 -8.25 -0.29
C PHE A 143 17.27 -7.42 -1.51
N LEU A 144 17.43 -7.93 -2.74
CA LEU A 144 16.89 -7.30 -3.93
C LEU A 144 15.38 -7.13 -3.84
N SER A 145 14.67 -8.16 -3.41
CA SER A 145 13.22 -8.12 -3.21
C SER A 145 12.80 -7.12 -2.14
N TYR A 146 13.58 -6.99 -1.08
CA TYR A 146 13.37 -5.98 -0.05
C TYR A 146 13.47 -4.55 -0.63
N ASP A 147 14.51 -4.26 -1.40
CA ASP A 147 14.68 -2.94 -2.03
C ASP A 147 13.57 -2.65 -3.05
N LEU A 148 13.21 -3.62 -3.89
CA LEU A 148 12.15 -3.49 -4.89
C LEU A 148 10.76 -3.34 -4.26
N GLY A 149 10.48 -4.07 -3.17
CA GLY A 149 9.20 -4.01 -2.46
C GLY A 149 9.05 -2.79 -1.56
N THR A 150 10.13 -2.09 -1.26
CA THR A 150 10.10 -0.90 -0.38
C THR A 150 9.60 0.33 -1.13
N ILE A 151 8.49 0.89 -0.68
CA ILE A 151 7.97 2.15 -1.21
C ILE A 151 8.88 3.30 -0.78
N ARG A 152 9.43 4.00 -1.76
CA ARG A 152 10.23 5.20 -1.52
C ARG A 152 9.32 6.37 -1.16
N ARG A 153 9.67 7.11 -0.09
CA ARG A 153 8.86 8.17 0.49
C ARG A 153 9.41 9.58 0.22
N ASN A 154 10.24 9.71 -0.81
CA ASN A 154 10.95 10.94 -1.18
C ASN A 154 10.83 11.26 -2.67
N ALA A 155 9.65 11.07 -3.25
CA ALA A 155 9.42 11.46 -4.63
C ALA A 155 9.58 12.97 -4.80
N PRO A 156 10.10 13.46 -5.95
CA PRO A 156 10.27 14.88 -6.21
C PRO A 156 8.94 15.53 -6.64
N ILE A 157 7.97 15.55 -5.72
CA ILE A 157 6.65 16.13 -5.91
C ILE A 157 6.46 17.34 -4.99
N ASP A 158 5.51 18.18 -5.35
CA ASP A 158 5.06 19.24 -4.45
C ASP A 158 4.35 18.61 -3.23
N THR A 159 4.79 18.93 -2.03
CA THR A 159 4.21 18.44 -0.77
C THR A 159 3.51 19.55 0.03
N GLU A 160 3.37 20.74 -0.55
CA GLU A 160 2.61 21.83 0.06
C GLU A 160 1.11 21.52 -0.01
N LEU A 161 0.52 21.08 1.10
CA LEU A 161 -0.86 20.62 1.16
C LEU A 161 -1.88 21.69 0.75
N ALA A 162 -1.55 22.98 0.96
CA ALA A 162 -2.40 24.08 0.56
C ALA A 162 -2.66 24.15 -0.96
N HIS A 163 -1.72 23.65 -1.76
CA HIS A 163 -1.86 23.61 -3.22
C HIS A 163 -2.86 22.55 -3.71
N TYR A 164 -3.25 21.62 -2.85
CA TYR A 164 -4.16 20.51 -3.17
C TYR A 164 -5.57 20.70 -2.60
N ILE A 165 -5.88 21.89 -2.08
CA ILE A 165 -7.24 22.19 -1.62
C ILE A 165 -8.17 22.20 -2.84
N PRO A 166 -9.22 21.34 -2.88
CA PRO A 166 -10.15 21.33 -3.99
C PRO A 166 -10.89 22.66 -4.11
N GLY A 167 -11.01 23.18 -5.33
CA GLY A 167 -11.94 24.28 -5.62
C GLY A 167 -13.40 23.82 -5.52
N GLU A 168 -14.32 24.78 -5.67
CA GLU A 168 -15.78 24.51 -5.59
C GLU A 168 -16.27 23.51 -6.65
N GLY A 169 -15.52 23.34 -7.74
CA GLY A 169 -15.90 22.48 -8.86
C GLY A 169 -17.00 23.11 -9.74
N ASP A 170 -17.37 22.42 -10.80
CA ASP A 170 -18.45 22.81 -11.72
C ASP A 170 -19.44 21.64 -11.85
N PRO A 171 -20.55 21.65 -11.11
CA PRO A 171 -21.58 20.61 -11.17
C PRO A 171 -22.22 20.47 -12.57
N ALA A 172 -22.35 21.57 -13.32
CA ALA A 172 -22.95 21.54 -14.65
C ALA A 172 -22.03 20.85 -15.66
N ALA A 173 -20.74 21.21 -15.68
CA ALA A 173 -19.74 20.54 -16.50
C ALA A 173 -19.62 19.07 -16.12
N ALA A 174 -19.63 18.73 -14.84
CA ALA A 174 -19.61 17.35 -14.36
C ALA A 174 -20.83 16.55 -14.87
N ALA A 175 -22.05 17.13 -14.78
CA ALA A 175 -23.27 16.50 -15.28
C ALA A 175 -23.22 16.25 -16.79
N GLN A 176 -22.72 17.21 -17.58
CA GLN A 176 -22.55 17.07 -19.03
C GLN A 176 -21.58 15.94 -19.39
N ILE A 177 -20.41 15.88 -18.72
CA ILE A 177 -19.42 14.83 -18.96
C ILE A 177 -19.98 13.45 -18.58
N MET A 178 -20.63 13.33 -17.42
CA MET A 178 -21.22 12.08 -16.96
C MET A 178 -22.36 11.60 -17.86
N THR A 179 -23.17 12.53 -18.38
CA THR A 179 -24.22 12.22 -19.36
C THR A 179 -23.60 11.66 -20.65
N ARG A 180 -22.57 12.31 -21.18
CA ARG A 180 -21.85 11.87 -22.39
C ARG A 180 -21.22 10.49 -22.21
N LEU A 181 -20.80 10.15 -20.99
CA LEU A 181 -20.19 8.84 -20.64
C LEU A 181 -21.23 7.83 -20.12
N GLU A 182 -22.53 8.17 -20.15
CA GLU A 182 -23.64 7.32 -19.69
C GLU A 182 -23.50 6.86 -18.23
N LEU A 183 -22.85 7.69 -17.37
CA LEU A 183 -22.60 7.40 -15.95
C LEU A 183 -23.80 7.81 -15.07
N PHE A 184 -25.03 7.46 -15.45
CA PHE A 184 -26.26 7.93 -14.80
C PHE A 184 -26.35 7.54 -13.32
N LYS A 185 -25.93 6.35 -12.93
CA LYS A 185 -25.90 5.93 -11.51
C LYS A 185 -24.94 6.76 -10.67
N LEU A 186 -23.85 7.24 -11.26
CA LEU A 186 -22.89 8.12 -10.57
C LEU A 186 -23.49 9.52 -10.40
N MET A 187 -24.18 10.03 -11.42
CA MET A 187 -24.90 11.29 -11.33
C MET A 187 -25.94 11.27 -10.20
N GLU A 188 -26.73 10.21 -10.10
CA GLU A 188 -27.71 10.02 -9.03
C GLU A 188 -27.05 10.05 -7.64
N ARG A 189 -25.96 9.32 -7.47
CA ARG A 189 -25.20 9.27 -6.20
C ARG A 189 -24.59 10.62 -5.80
N LEU A 190 -24.23 11.44 -6.77
CA LEU A 190 -23.65 12.77 -6.56
C LEU A 190 -24.70 13.87 -6.57
N HIS A 191 -26.00 13.51 -6.65
CA HIS A 191 -27.13 14.45 -6.73
C HIS A 191 -26.98 15.47 -7.86
N LEU A 192 -26.33 15.06 -8.97
CA LEU A 192 -26.19 15.91 -10.16
C LEU A 192 -27.44 15.75 -11.03
N SER A 193 -28.19 16.83 -11.19
CA SER A 193 -29.41 16.87 -12.00
C SER A 193 -29.16 17.60 -13.32
N LEU A 194 -29.72 17.06 -14.43
CA LEU A 194 -29.78 17.76 -15.72
C LEU A 194 -30.78 18.91 -15.76
N ILE A 195 -31.58 19.11 -14.70
CA ILE A 195 -32.71 20.05 -14.68
C ILE A 195 -32.26 21.53 -14.59
N HIS A 196 -30.98 21.78 -14.43
CA HIS A 196 -30.41 23.14 -14.32
C HIS A 196 -29.41 23.51 -15.42
N ILE A 197 -29.49 22.81 -16.58
CA ILE A 197 -28.70 23.15 -17.78
C ILE A 197 -29.60 23.79 -18.81
#